data_175cbe9f9d7fed0bb5d18c7e105887b0
#
_entry.id   175cbe9f9d7fed0bb5d18c7e105887b0
#
_cell.length_a   1.000
_cell.length_b   1.000
_cell.length_c   1.000
_cell.angle_alpha   90.00
_cell.angle_beta   90.00
_cell.angle_gamma   90.00
#
_symmetry.space_group_name_H-M   'P 1'
#
loop_
_entity.id
_entity.type
_entity.pdbx_description
1 polymer ?
#
loop_
_entity_poly.entity_id
_entity_poly.type
_entity_poly.pdbx_seq_one_letter_code
_entity_poly.pdbx_strand_id
1 'polypeptide(L)'
;MAAAVRHRGPDSFEVWTNERHGAAGCRLSIFGDPHDPMIYQDPETGLVVLLNGEIYNYRDLWKDLARTGCLPKKELEAELIARLYQLHGEGFAGLLRGMFAIAIINGESLILARDRFGIKPLYYAKNGTSVLVCSEIKGILAHPQVTPTLNVAALEETRVFGYVYSQEETLFQGIKQVTPGTIIRFDTEGTAVQERFGALPKARYLNGSHLPAYTDALRETRNRVLQAAERMFQHGSMEKGLYLSGGLDSAILAFAARKELEYPLQTFTLADGTDTDDLNAARKVARTLGTEHREIVVSMCDYWRELPDYVAHYEGLMAGGVFHIQGGLAFHLLSRFVSRHVKVAFSGEGADELFGGYYWIYTHPLGFSDRLRNNLAPVRNNGRLRDILETLFPQPEEEKIYRRNLFDDLLRSGLSNYHLQSVDRSGGAFGFEIRPLYLEDDLSQWAMELPIDYKVPDKKTTKKVLRGAFKDDFRKLDLDWVLTRLKMGMPSAISNLDREVLKEVDKAISDEEINRHPLGYILGSKMNLLLFDLFEHIFFKGWDHHAGIPPENSLLARVWRW
;
A
#
# COMPACT_ATOMS: atom_id res chain seq x y z
N MET A 1 23.26 1.61 -2.15
CA MET A 1 21.85 1.83 -2.48
C MET A 1 21.19 0.55 -2.98
N ALA A 2 21.46 0.05 -4.19
CA ALA A 2 20.76 -1.12 -4.74
C ALA A 2 20.89 -2.40 -3.91
N ALA A 3 22.02 -2.68 -3.29
CA ALA A 3 22.21 -3.83 -2.39
C ALA A 3 21.24 -3.80 -1.20
N ALA A 4 20.90 -2.63 -0.67
CA ALA A 4 19.97 -2.47 0.44
C ALA A 4 18.51 -2.81 0.10
N VAL A 5 18.17 -2.92 -1.18
CA VAL A 5 16.82 -3.26 -1.68
C VAL A 5 16.79 -4.56 -2.47
N ARG A 6 17.85 -5.38 -2.40
CA ARG A 6 17.98 -6.62 -3.18
C ARG A 6 16.90 -7.65 -2.84
N HIS A 7 16.37 -7.63 -1.63
CA HIS A 7 15.26 -8.50 -1.20
C HIS A 7 14.00 -8.35 -2.07
N ARG A 8 13.76 -7.17 -2.68
CA ARG A 8 12.62 -6.93 -3.56
C ARG A 8 12.68 -7.70 -4.87
N GLY A 9 13.90 -8.02 -5.33
CA GLY A 9 14.11 -8.71 -6.60
C GLY A 9 15.31 -9.65 -6.52
N PRO A 10 15.13 -10.86 -5.96
CA PRO A 10 16.23 -11.79 -5.72
C PRO A 10 16.74 -12.46 -7.00
N ASP A 11 15.97 -12.46 -8.09
CA ASP A 11 16.23 -13.28 -9.28
C ASP A 11 17.43 -12.78 -10.10
N SER A 12 17.58 -11.46 -10.26
CA SER A 12 18.74 -10.88 -10.95
C SER A 12 19.08 -9.47 -10.47
N PHE A 13 20.25 -8.99 -10.84
CA PHE A 13 20.78 -7.68 -10.46
C PHE A 13 21.54 -7.06 -11.63
N GLU A 14 21.26 -5.80 -11.94
CA GLU A 14 21.87 -5.07 -13.04
C GLU A 14 22.33 -3.67 -12.57
N VAL A 15 23.45 -3.20 -13.12
CA VAL A 15 23.98 -1.86 -12.87
C VAL A 15 24.32 -1.20 -14.20
N TRP A 16 23.94 0.05 -14.35
CA TRP A 16 24.28 0.89 -15.47
C TRP A 16 24.89 2.21 -14.96
N THR A 17 25.94 2.68 -15.61
CA THR A 17 26.57 3.97 -15.26
C THR A 17 27.08 4.69 -16.50
N ASN A 18 27.08 6.01 -16.43
CA ASN A 18 27.84 6.88 -17.33
C ASN A 18 28.62 7.93 -16.49
N GLU A 19 29.16 8.94 -17.12
CA GLU A 19 29.95 9.98 -16.42
C GLU A 19 29.19 10.76 -15.36
N ARG A 20 27.84 10.84 -15.44
CA ARG A 20 27.00 11.69 -14.60
C ARG A 20 25.95 10.92 -13.80
N HIS A 21 25.50 9.77 -14.30
CA HIS A 21 24.37 9.04 -13.75
C HIS A 21 24.75 7.60 -13.44
N GLY A 22 24.12 7.06 -12.41
CA GLY A 22 24.14 5.65 -12.09
C GLY A 22 22.73 5.12 -11.83
N ALA A 23 22.44 3.96 -12.36
CA ALA A 23 21.19 3.25 -12.12
C ALA A 23 21.49 1.79 -11.75
N ALA A 24 20.68 1.23 -10.88
CA ALA A 24 20.75 -0.19 -10.55
C ALA A 24 19.35 -0.75 -10.27
N GLY A 25 19.13 -1.99 -10.68
CA GLY A 25 17.87 -2.68 -10.49
C GLY A 25 18.05 -4.07 -9.87
N CYS A 26 17.03 -4.49 -9.13
CA CYS A 26 16.86 -5.85 -8.62
C CYS A 26 15.56 -6.40 -9.19
N ARG A 27 15.57 -7.57 -9.82
CA ARG A 27 14.42 -8.14 -10.51
C ARG A 27 13.74 -9.23 -9.71
N LEU A 28 12.43 -9.13 -9.63
CA LEU A 28 11.51 -10.23 -9.38
C LEU A 28 10.88 -10.60 -10.73
N SER A 29 11.23 -11.76 -11.27
CA SER A 29 10.78 -12.19 -12.61
C SER A 29 9.34 -12.68 -12.55
N ILE A 30 8.40 -11.80 -12.85
CA ILE A 30 6.95 -12.06 -12.90
C ILE A 30 6.46 -12.04 -14.35
N PHE A 31 7.00 -11.14 -15.16
CA PHE A 31 6.63 -10.93 -16.56
C PHE A 31 7.86 -10.95 -17.47
N GLY A 32 7.70 -11.43 -18.73
CA GLY A 32 8.78 -11.50 -19.72
C GLY A 32 9.78 -12.64 -19.48
N ASP A 33 10.91 -12.59 -20.20
CA ASP A 33 12.01 -13.55 -20.02
C ASP A 33 12.83 -13.17 -18.77
N PRO A 34 13.23 -14.13 -17.92
CA PRO A 34 14.11 -13.85 -16.78
C PRO A 34 15.43 -13.15 -17.14
N HIS A 35 15.88 -13.27 -18.38
CA HIS A 35 17.11 -12.63 -18.90
C HIS A 35 16.88 -11.27 -19.55
N ASP A 36 15.65 -10.79 -19.63
CA ASP A 36 15.37 -9.44 -20.12
C ASP A 36 16.03 -8.38 -19.23
N PRO A 37 16.55 -7.27 -19.81
CA PRO A 37 17.18 -6.22 -19.04
C PRO A 37 16.16 -5.52 -18.12
N MET A 38 16.59 -5.23 -16.89
CA MET A 38 15.81 -4.39 -15.96
C MET A 38 15.98 -2.91 -16.25
N ILE A 39 17.13 -2.54 -16.79
CA ILE A 39 17.47 -1.19 -17.17
C ILE A 39 17.41 -1.13 -18.69
N TYR A 40 16.30 -0.62 -19.22
CA TYR A 40 16.18 -0.46 -20.67
C TYR A 40 16.93 0.77 -21.13
N GLN A 41 17.88 0.59 -22.02
CA GLN A 41 18.57 1.67 -22.72
C GLN A 41 18.11 1.69 -24.17
N ASP A 42 17.50 2.81 -24.59
CA ASP A 42 17.11 2.98 -25.98
C ASP A 42 18.36 3.27 -26.85
N PRO A 43 18.68 2.41 -27.83
CA PRO A 43 19.88 2.55 -28.63
C PRO A 43 19.88 3.76 -29.58
N GLU A 44 18.70 4.34 -29.86
CA GLU A 44 18.57 5.45 -30.81
C GLU A 44 18.67 6.81 -30.11
N THR A 45 18.10 6.93 -28.93
CA THR A 45 18.02 8.21 -28.21
C THR A 45 18.89 8.26 -26.96
N GLY A 46 19.36 7.12 -26.47
CA GLY A 46 20.12 7.02 -25.24
C GLY A 46 19.27 7.16 -23.96
N LEU A 47 17.93 7.17 -24.08
CA LEU A 47 17.03 7.15 -22.93
C LEU A 47 17.29 5.90 -22.08
N VAL A 48 17.35 6.10 -20.75
CA VAL A 48 17.45 4.99 -19.81
C VAL A 48 16.17 4.93 -18.97
N VAL A 49 15.48 3.79 -18.97
CA VAL A 49 14.20 3.61 -18.29
C VAL A 49 14.29 2.47 -17.28
N LEU A 50 13.83 2.75 -16.05
CA LEU A 50 13.64 1.78 -14.98
C LEU A 50 12.16 1.75 -14.60
N LEU A 51 11.62 0.54 -14.43
CA LEU A 51 10.26 0.30 -14.00
C LEU A 51 10.26 -0.63 -12.78
N ASN A 52 9.58 -0.21 -11.71
CA ASN A 52 9.12 -1.08 -10.63
C ASN A 52 7.60 -1.14 -10.72
N GLY A 53 7.04 -2.25 -11.17
CA GLY A 53 5.60 -2.41 -11.31
C GLY A 53 5.18 -3.12 -12.58
N GLU A 54 3.89 -2.97 -12.94
CA GLU A 54 3.22 -3.66 -14.04
C GLU A 54 2.27 -2.70 -14.78
N ILE A 55 2.30 -2.70 -16.10
CA ILE A 55 1.44 -1.90 -16.98
C ILE A 55 0.33 -2.77 -17.57
N TYR A 56 -0.85 -2.77 -16.96
CA TYR A 56 -1.93 -3.71 -17.30
C TYR A 56 -2.49 -3.53 -18.72
N ASN A 57 -2.40 -2.32 -19.29
CA ASN A 57 -2.83 -2.03 -20.65
C ASN A 57 -1.68 -2.05 -21.69
N TYR A 58 -0.53 -2.66 -21.37
CA TYR A 58 0.66 -2.62 -22.24
C TYR A 58 0.41 -3.16 -23.65
N ARG A 59 -0.41 -4.21 -23.80
CA ARG A 59 -0.74 -4.80 -25.10
C ARG A 59 -1.54 -3.86 -25.98
N ASP A 60 -2.47 -3.11 -25.42
CA ASP A 60 -3.29 -2.16 -26.16
C ASP A 60 -2.47 -0.94 -26.56
N LEU A 61 -1.61 -0.46 -25.68
CA LEU A 61 -0.66 0.62 -26.00
C LEU A 61 0.31 0.23 -27.12
N TRP A 62 0.81 -1.01 -27.15
CA TRP A 62 1.61 -1.50 -28.27
C TRP A 62 0.83 -1.58 -29.58
N LYS A 63 -0.43 -1.99 -29.57
CA LYS A 63 -1.30 -1.97 -30.77
C LYS A 63 -1.49 -0.54 -31.29
N ASP A 64 -1.65 0.42 -30.39
CA ASP A 64 -1.79 1.83 -30.79
C ASP A 64 -0.49 2.39 -31.37
N LEU A 65 0.66 2.10 -30.75
CA LEU A 65 1.98 2.46 -31.29
C LEU A 65 2.26 1.83 -32.65
N ALA A 66 1.88 0.56 -32.86
CA ALA A 66 2.05 -0.13 -34.14
C ALA A 66 1.32 0.57 -35.29
N ARG A 67 0.17 1.23 -35.02
CA ARG A 67 -0.58 2.04 -36.01
C ARG A 67 0.20 3.27 -36.46
N THR A 68 1.13 3.75 -35.66
CA THR A 68 2.05 4.87 -36.01
C THR A 68 3.34 4.39 -36.69
N GLY A 69 3.49 3.08 -36.93
CA GLY A 69 4.70 2.48 -37.47
C GLY A 69 5.77 2.13 -36.43
N CYS A 70 5.50 2.36 -35.16
CA CYS A 70 6.41 2.04 -34.06
C CYS A 70 6.17 0.60 -33.57
N LEU A 71 7.09 -0.31 -33.92
CA LEU A 71 7.02 -1.71 -33.50
C LEU A 71 7.98 -1.99 -32.34
N PRO A 72 7.62 -2.87 -31.41
CA PRO A 72 8.51 -3.25 -30.31
C PRO A 72 9.73 -4.02 -30.87
N LYS A 73 10.89 -3.81 -30.26
CA LYS A 73 12.10 -4.60 -30.52
C LYS A 73 12.16 -5.85 -29.64
N LYS A 74 11.71 -5.70 -28.36
CA LYS A 74 11.74 -6.76 -27.34
C LYS A 74 10.41 -6.96 -26.61
N GLU A 75 9.39 -6.16 -26.91
CA GLU A 75 8.09 -6.19 -26.20
C GLU A 75 8.19 -5.98 -24.67
N LEU A 76 9.19 -5.23 -24.22
CA LEU A 76 9.37 -4.91 -22.80
C LEU A 76 8.48 -3.73 -22.40
N GLU A 77 7.98 -3.74 -21.16
CA GLU A 77 7.23 -2.60 -20.61
C GLU A 77 8.09 -1.34 -20.50
N ALA A 78 9.37 -1.48 -20.15
CA ALA A 78 10.31 -0.35 -20.13
C ALA A 78 10.59 0.22 -21.54
N GLU A 79 10.59 -0.62 -22.58
CA GLU A 79 10.66 -0.17 -23.98
C GLU A 79 9.39 0.61 -24.36
N LEU A 80 8.21 0.08 -24.00
CA LEU A 80 6.93 0.77 -24.20
C LEU A 80 6.95 2.18 -23.59
N ILE A 81 7.39 2.29 -22.33
CA ILE A 81 7.50 3.56 -21.62
C ILE A 81 8.44 4.53 -22.36
N ALA A 82 9.59 4.05 -22.85
CA ALA A 82 10.51 4.87 -23.63
C ALA A 82 9.85 5.42 -24.89
N ARG A 83 9.13 4.58 -25.65
CA ARG A 83 8.40 5.00 -26.87
C ARG A 83 7.28 5.98 -26.59
N LEU A 84 6.49 5.74 -25.55
CA LEU A 84 5.43 6.67 -25.14
C LEU A 84 6.01 8.02 -24.68
N TYR A 85 7.12 8.01 -23.92
CA TYR A 85 7.80 9.24 -23.52
C TYR A 85 8.34 10.02 -24.72
N GLN A 86 8.93 9.37 -25.71
CA GLN A 86 9.41 10.01 -26.94
C GLN A 86 8.27 10.69 -27.72
N LEU A 87 7.09 10.09 -27.76
CA LEU A 87 5.96 10.60 -28.51
C LEU A 87 5.15 11.67 -27.76
N HIS A 88 5.00 11.52 -26.45
CA HIS A 88 4.06 12.30 -25.64
C HIS A 88 4.74 13.15 -24.56
N GLY A 89 6.08 13.10 -24.44
CA GLY A 89 6.78 13.77 -23.33
C GLY A 89 6.25 13.28 -22.00
N GLU A 90 6.13 14.18 -21.04
CA GLU A 90 5.61 13.87 -19.68
C GLU A 90 4.14 13.41 -19.68
N GLY A 91 3.38 13.66 -20.75
CA GLY A 91 2.00 13.15 -20.90
C GLY A 91 1.90 11.62 -20.99
N PHE A 92 3.00 10.90 -21.22
CA PHE A 92 3.03 9.44 -21.31
C PHE A 92 2.40 8.74 -20.11
N ALA A 93 2.64 9.24 -18.88
CA ALA A 93 2.18 8.61 -17.66
C ALA A 93 0.65 8.58 -17.53
N GLY A 94 -0.03 9.57 -18.12
CA GLY A 94 -1.50 9.61 -18.19
C GLY A 94 -2.13 8.51 -19.03
N LEU A 95 -1.36 7.88 -19.94
CA LEU A 95 -1.79 6.79 -20.80
C LEU A 95 -1.68 5.42 -20.11
N LEU A 96 -0.85 5.31 -19.08
CA LEU A 96 -0.57 4.06 -18.38
C LEU A 96 -1.71 3.71 -17.42
N ARG A 97 -2.08 2.43 -17.40
CA ARG A 97 -2.96 1.81 -16.41
C ARG A 97 -2.17 0.72 -15.68
N GLY A 98 -2.20 0.73 -14.38
CA GLY A 98 -1.47 -0.24 -13.58
C GLY A 98 -0.84 0.35 -12.32
N MET A 99 0.11 -0.37 -11.78
CA MET A 99 0.87 0.00 -10.60
C MET A 99 2.34 0.20 -10.99
N PHE A 100 2.88 1.38 -10.79
CA PHE A 100 4.22 1.68 -11.26
C PHE A 100 4.95 2.79 -10.48
N ALA A 101 6.25 2.62 -10.39
CA ALA A 101 7.24 3.64 -10.10
C ALA A 101 8.28 3.63 -11.21
N ILE A 102 8.39 4.74 -11.92
CA ILE A 102 9.20 4.87 -13.14
C ILE A 102 10.27 5.92 -12.90
N ALA A 103 11.49 5.63 -13.36
CA ALA A 103 12.56 6.60 -13.51
C ALA A 103 13.07 6.61 -14.95
N ILE A 104 13.15 7.80 -15.56
CA ILE A 104 13.70 8.01 -16.91
C ILE A 104 14.86 8.98 -16.81
N ILE A 105 16.03 8.57 -17.32
CA ILE A 105 17.18 9.44 -17.52
C ILE A 105 17.16 9.86 -18.99
N ASN A 106 17.01 11.16 -19.25
CA ASN A 106 17.00 11.76 -20.57
C ASN A 106 18.09 12.82 -20.66
N GLY A 107 19.25 12.44 -21.18
CA GLY A 107 20.41 13.32 -21.18
C GLY A 107 20.79 13.73 -19.75
N GLU A 108 20.60 15.00 -19.43
CA GLU A 108 20.91 15.56 -18.10
C GLU A 108 19.68 15.64 -17.16
N SER A 109 18.51 15.33 -17.67
CA SER A 109 17.25 15.38 -16.89
C SER A 109 16.91 14.01 -16.30
N LEU A 110 16.35 14.03 -15.07
CA LEU A 110 15.77 12.88 -14.43
C LEU A 110 14.25 13.08 -14.29
N ILE A 111 13.47 12.13 -14.79
CA ILE A 111 12.00 12.13 -14.70
C ILE A 111 11.58 10.98 -13.79
N LEU A 112 10.77 11.28 -12.80
CA LEU A 112 10.16 10.30 -11.90
C LEU A 112 8.66 10.33 -12.08
N ALA A 113 8.02 9.15 -12.20
CA ALA A 113 6.57 9.04 -12.24
C ALA A 113 6.09 7.95 -11.29
N ARG A 114 4.97 8.19 -10.58
CA ARG A 114 4.37 7.24 -9.65
C ARG A 114 2.89 7.06 -9.94
N ASP A 115 2.39 5.83 -9.88
CA ASP A 115 1.00 5.49 -10.19
C ASP A 115 -0.03 6.30 -9.36
N ARG A 116 -1.29 6.29 -9.80
CA ARG A 116 -2.38 7.13 -9.27
C ARG A 116 -2.65 6.97 -7.79
N PHE A 117 -2.48 5.77 -7.26
CA PHE A 117 -2.71 5.44 -5.85
C PHE A 117 -1.42 5.38 -5.03
N GLY A 118 -0.25 5.39 -5.70
CA GLY A 118 1.05 5.17 -5.05
C GLY A 118 1.24 3.74 -4.58
N ILE A 119 0.73 2.76 -5.34
CA ILE A 119 0.87 1.33 -5.04
C ILE A 119 2.35 0.95 -4.99
N LYS A 120 3.12 1.38 -6.01
CA LYS A 120 4.57 1.18 -6.00
C LYS A 120 5.28 2.35 -5.33
N PRO A 121 6.23 2.08 -4.43
CA PRO A 121 6.94 3.12 -3.70
C PRO A 121 8.04 3.77 -4.57
N LEU A 122 8.23 5.08 -4.36
CA LEU A 122 9.28 5.85 -5.01
C LEU A 122 9.69 7.02 -4.11
N TYR A 123 10.95 7.02 -3.67
CA TYR A 123 11.53 8.02 -2.78
C TYR A 123 12.70 8.73 -3.44
N TYR A 124 12.92 9.98 -3.04
CA TYR A 124 14.06 10.76 -3.47
C TYR A 124 14.61 11.64 -2.35
N ALA A 125 15.89 11.99 -2.47
CA ALA A 125 16.55 12.97 -1.63
C ALA A 125 17.47 13.84 -2.49
N LYS A 126 17.53 15.14 -2.17
CA LYS A 126 18.51 16.05 -2.76
C LYS A 126 19.78 16.07 -1.93
N ASN A 127 20.92 15.96 -2.59
CA ASN A 127 22.23 16.09 -1.99
C ASN A 127 23.10 17.02 -2.85
N GLY A 128 23.09 18.31 -2.54
CA GLY A 128 23.63 19.34 -3.42
C GLY A 128 22.87 19.39 -4.75
N THR A 129 23.61 19.24 -5.86
CA THR A 129 23.03 19.13 -7.21
C THR A 129 22.60 17.73 -7.59
N SER A 130 22.98 16.71 -6.80
CA SER A 130 22.64 15.32 -7.06
C SER A 130 21.26 14.99 -6.52
N VAL A 131 20.52 14.10 -7.23
CA VAL A 131 19.26 13.55 -6.79
C VAL A 131 19.43 12.04 -6.61
N LEU A 132 19.21 11.56 -5.39
CA LEU A 132 19.22 10.15 -5.04
C LEU A 132 17.79 9.61 -5.12
N VAL A 133 17.60 8.48 -5.78
CA VAL A 133 16.27 7.87 -5.97
C VAL A 133 16.31 6.40 -5.60
N CYS A 134 15.28 5.91 -4.91
CA CYS A 134 15.16 4.50 -4.60
C CYS A 134 13.68 4.11 -4.34
N SER A 135 13.37 2.83 -4.52
CA SER A 135 12.07 2.26 -4.16
C SER A 135 11.86 2.20 -2.64
N GLU A 136 12.92 2.19 -1.83
CA GLU A 136 12.87 2.17 -0.37
C GLU A 136 13.83 3.18 0.24
N ILE A 137 13.46 3.72 1.40
CA ILE A 137 14.23 4.76 2.10
C ILE A 137 15.62 4.24 2.50
N LYS A 138 15.71 2.99 2.98
CA LYS A 138 17.00 2.36 3.35
C LYS A 138 18.01 2.33 2.20
N GLY A 139 17.53 2.30 0.95
CA GLY A 139 18.40 2.42 -0.22
C GLY A 139 19.04 3.81 -0.32
N ILE A 140 18.31 4.87 0.01
CA ILE A 140 18.85 6.23 0.07
C ILE A 140 19.79 6.38 1.27
N LEU A 141 19.39 5.85 2.44
CA LEU A 141 20.20 5.88 3.66
C LEU A 141 21.55 5.12 3.51
N ALA A 142 21.61 4.15 2.63
CA ALA A 142 22.85 3.43 2.33
C ALA A 142 23.86 4.27 1.52
N HIS A 143 23.51 5.50 1.07
CA HIS A 143 24.44 6.39 0.39
C HIS A 143 25.36 7.08 1.42
N PRO A 144 26.71 7.07 1.24
CA PRO A 144 27.66 7.53 2.26
C PRO A 144 27.49 8.98 2.72
N GLN A 145 26.89 9.83 1.89
CA GLN A 145 26.68 11.25 2.18
C GLN A 145 25.29 11.54 2.81
N VAL A 146 24.47 10.53 3.06
CA VAL A 146 23.16 10.69 3.70
C VAL A 146 23.27 10.29 5.16
N THR A 147 23.04 11.25 6.04
CA THR A 147 22.94 11.00 7.49
C THR A 147 21.47 10.96 7.88
N PRO A 148 20.99 9.86 8.45
CA PRO A 148 19.60 9.77 8.87
C PRO A 148 19.31 10.78 10.00
N THR A 149 18.24 11.56 9.83
CA THR A 149 17.77 12.53 10.82
C THR A 149 16.25 12.39 10.93
N LEU A 150 15.73 12.37 12.15
CA LEU A 150 14.30 12.22 12.40
C LEU A 150 13.52 13.47 11.98
N ASN A 151 12.46 13.29 11.21
CA ASN A 151 11.47 14.33 10.91
C ASN A 151 10.38 14.33 12.00
N VAL A 152 10.57 15.15 13.02
CA VAL A 152 9.64 15.24 14.16
C VAL A 152 8.25 15.70 13.73
N ALA A 153 8.15 16.60 12.74
CA ALA A 153 6.85 17.05 12.23
C ALA A 153 6.05 15.90 11.58
N ALA A 154 6.72 15.03 10.85
CA ALA A 154 6.10 13.83 10.30
C ALA A 154 5.73 12.81 11.40
N LEU A 155 6.54 12.72 12.47
CA LEU A 155 6.20 11.88 13.62
C LEU A 155 4.96 12.40 14.36
N GLU A 156 4.77 13.73 14.46
CA GLU A 156 3.55 14.32 15.02
C GLU A 156 2.30 13.95 14.21
N GLU A 157 2.42 13.85 12.87
CA GLU A 157 1.31 13.38 12.03
C GLU A 157 0.90 11.94 12.39
N THR A 158 1.87 11.07 12.70
CA THR A 158 1.57 9.68 13.09
C THR A 158 0.79 9.61 14.40
N ARG A 159 0.98 10.56 15.32
CA ARG A 159 0.19 10.65 16.56
C ARG A 159 -1.29 10.88 16.28
N VAL A 160 -1.60 11.72 15.30
CA VAL A 160 -2.98 12.10 14.98
C VAL A 160 -3.65 11.05 14.12
N PHE A 161 -3.02 10.65 13.02
CA PHE A 161 -3.61 9.81 11.99
C PHE A 161 -3.23 8.33 12.10
N GLY A 162 -2.13 8.00 12.78
CA GLY A 162 -1.56 6.65 12.85
C GLY A 162 -0.51 6.36 11.76
N TYR A 163 -0.26 7.30 10.87
CA TYR A 163 0.71 7.24 9.77
C TYR A 163 1.16 8.66 9.40
N VAL A 164 2.23 8.80 8.63
CA VAL A 164 2.64 10.10 8.08
C VAL A 164 1.57 10.55 7.07
N TYR A 165 0.84 11.61 7.41
CA TYR A 165 -0.31 12.10 6.63
C TYR A 165 0.11 12.80 5.34
N SER A 166 1.23 13.49 5.37
CA SER A 166 1.79 14.16 4.20
C SER A 166 2.04 13.19 3.06
N GLN A 167 1.68 13.58 1.83
CA GLN A 167 1.93 12.77 0.64
C GLN A 167 3.38 12.87 0.13
N GLU A 168 4.19 13.75 0.71
CA GLU A 168 5.58 13.95 0.31
C GLU A 168 6.58 13.61 1.43
N GLU A 169 6.24 13.94 2.68
CA GLU A 169 7.16 13.79 3.79
C GLU A 169 7.29 12.33 4.25
N THR A 170 8.44 12.04 4.85
CA THR A 170 8.72 10.75 5.51
C THR A 170 9.19 11.01 6.94
N LEU A 171 9.39 9.96 7.74
CA LEU A 171 10.02 10.08 9.06
C LEU A 171 11.51 10.47 9.01
N PHE A 172 12.08 10.53 7.82
CA PHE A 172 13.48 10.91 7.61
C PHE A 172 13.57 12.30 6.99
N GLN A 173 14.19 13.23 7.71
CA GLN A 173 14.36 14.61 7.26
C GLN A 173 15.09 14.68 5.92
N GLY A 174 14.49 15.39 4.94
CA GLY A 174 15.09 15.57 3.61
C GLY A 174 14.89 14.39 2.64
N ILE A 175 14.33 13.27 3.09
CA ILE A 175 13.91 12.18 2.20
C ILE A 175 12.42 12.31 1.96
N LYS A 176 12.04 12.46 0.70
CA LYS A 176 10.65 12.63 0.25
C LYS A 176 10.17 11.44 -0.56
N GLN A 177 8.87 11.21 -0.55
CA GLN A 177 8.24 10.31 -1.51
C GLN A 177 7.68 11.10 -2.70
N VAL A 178 7.68 10.47 -3.87
CA VAL A 178 6.95 11.02 -5.02
C VAL A 178 5.46 10.87 -4.75
N THR A 179 4.73 11.99 -4.84
CA THR A 179 3.28 11.99 -4.60
C THR A 179 2.55 11.08 -5.59
N PRO A 180 1.53 10.31 -5.16
CA PRO A 180 0.74 9.49 -6.07
C PRO A 180 0.14 10.28 -7.23
N GLY A 181 0.14 9.70 -8.44
CA GLY A 181 -0.40 10.32 -9.66
C GLY A 181 0.37 11.53 -10.16
N THR A 182 1.68 11.62 -9.87
CA THR A 182 2.51 12.76 -10.27
C THR A 182 3.75 12.34 -11.05
N ILE A 183 4.24 13.30 -11.84
CA ILE A 183 5.56 13.30 -12.46
C ILE A 183 6.38 14.41 -11.82
N ILE A 184 7.65 14.12 -11.55
CA ILE A 184 8.65 15.12 -11.13
C ILE A 184 9.77 15.09 -12.16
N ARG A 185 10.12 16.23 -12.72
CA ARG A 185 11.30 16.40 -13.55
C ARG A 185 12.34 17.21 -12.80
N PHE A 186 13.55 16.68 -12.72
CA PHE A 186 14.73 17.36 -12.20
C PHE A 186 15.62 17.80 -13.37
N ASP A 187 16.08 19.04 -13.33
CA ASP A 187 17.10 19.56 -14.23
C ASP A 187 18.53 19.29 -13.72
N THR A 188 19.53 19.80 -14.43
CA THR A 188 20.96 19.67 -14.09
C THR A 188 21.35 20.27 -12.75
N GLU A 189 20.60 21.24 -12.25
CA GLU A 189 20.83 21.90 -10.96
C GLU A 189 20.05 21.22 -9.82
N GLY A 190 19.33 20.14 -10.15
CA GLY A 190 18.44 19.44 -9.23
C GLY A 190 17.17 20.24 -8.89
N THR A 191 16.79 21.23 -9.73
CA THR A 191 15.53 21.94 -9.59
C THR A 191 14.39 21.04 -10.04
N ALA A 192 13.35 20.95 -9.21
CA ALA A 192 12.21 20.07 -9.46
C ALA A 192 11.01 20.83 -10.03
N VAL A 193 10.42 20.29 -11.09
CA VAL A 193 9.08 20.68 -11.56
C VAL A 193 8.18 19.47 -11.41
N GLN A 194 7.05 19.65 -10.72
CA GLN A 194 6.09 18.59 -10.44
C GLN A 194 4.77 18.86 -11.13
N GLU A 195 4.25 17.86 -11.83
CA GLU A 195 2.96 17.89 -12.49
C GLU A 195 2.09 16.69 -12.11
N ARG A 196 0.77 16.87 -12.05
CA ARG A 196 -0.18 15.79 -11.81
C ARG A 196 -0.76 15.29 -13.12
N PHE A 197 -0.56 14.01 -13.44
CA PHE A 197 -1.19 13.33 -14.58
C PHE A 197 -2.42 12.53 -14.16
N GLY A 198 -2.50 12.09 -12.90
CA GLY A 198 -3.50 11.18 -12.38
C GLY A 198 -4.24 11.77 -11.18
N ALA A 199 -4.97 12.88 -11.35
CA ALA A 199 -5.87 13.33 -10.29
C ALA A 199 -6.92 12.24 -10.04
N LEU A 200 -7.02 11.77 -8.79
CA LEU A 200 -8.17 10.97 -8.41
C LEU A 200 -9.43 11.78 -8.69
N PRO A 201 -10.43 11.24 -9.40
CA PRO A 201 -11.66 11.97 -9.70
C PRO A 201 -12.21 12.51 -8.38
N LYS A 202 -12.49 13.80 -8.33
CA LYS A 202 -13.34 14.33 -7.26
C LYS A 202 -14.69 13.65 -7.42
N ALA A 203 -15.16 13.02 -6.37
CA ALA A 203 -16.43 12.34 -6.38
C ALA A 203 -17.50 13.22 -7.04
N ARG A 204 -18.06 12.78 -8.15
CA ARG A 204 -19.13 13.49 -8.89
C ARG A 204 -20.47 13.46 -8.13
N TYR A 205 -20.43 13.20 -6.83
CA TYR A 205 -21.57 12.98 -5.93
C TYR A 205 -22.58 14.13 -5.85
N LEU A 206 -22.35 15.25 -6.50
CA LEU A 206 -23.08 16.48 -6.22
C LEU A 206 -24.03 16.96 -7.32
N ASN A 207 -23.98 16.42 -8.53
CA ASN A 207 -24.84 16.88 -9.61
C ASN A 207 -25.79 15.76 -10.04
N GLY A 208 -27.01 15.79 -9.47
CA GLY A 208 -28.07 14.79 -9.61
C GLY A 208 -28.61 14.50 -11.01
N SER A 209 -27.97 14.95 -12.08
CA SER A 209 -28.53 14.87 -13.45
C SER A 209 -28.12 13.60 -14.23
N HIS A 210 -27.19 12.79 -13.77
CA HIS A 210 -26.74 11.58 -14.52
C HIS A 210 -26.35 10.40 -13.63
N LEU A 211 -26.98 10.25 -12.47
CA LEU A 211 -26.72 9.06 -11.63
C LEU A 211 -27.42 7.83 -12.25
N PRO A 212 -26.73 6.70 -12.40
CA PRO A 212 -27.37 5.46 -12.80
C PRO A 212 -28.42 5.04 -11.77
N ALA A 213 -29.50 4.40 -12.22
CA ALA A 213 -30.41 3.74 -11.30
C ALA A 213 -29.64 2.75 -10.42
N TYR A 214 -30.06 2.57 -9.17
CA TYR A 214 -29.33 1.71 -8.24
C TYR A 214 -29.18 0.26 -8.77
N THR A 215 -30.18 -0.26 -9.46
CA THR A 215 -30.14 -1.58 -10.12
C THR A 215 -29.09 -1.65 -11.23
N ASP A 216 -28.90 -0.57 -11.98
CA ASP A 216 -27.87 -0.48 -13.01
C ASP A 216 -26.49 -0.36 -12.38
N ALA A 217 -26.38 0.38 -11.28
CA ALA A 217 -25.14 0.47 -10.51
C ALA A 217 -24.70 -0.89 -9.94
N LEU A 218 -25.65 -1.73 -9.49
CA LEU A 218 -25.34 -3.10 -9.06
C LEU A 218 -24.74 -3.93 -10.19
N ARG A 219 -25.40 -3.93 -11.35
CA ARG A 219 -24.96 -4.68 -12.53
C ARG A 219 -23.59 -4.21 -13.01
N GLU A 220 -23.39 -2.90 -13.12
CA GLU A 220 -22.13 -2.33 -13.58
C GLU A 220 -21.00 -2.58 -12.57
N THR A 221 -21.25 -2.47 -11.27
CA THR A 221 -20.26 -2.81 -10.23
C THR A 221 -19.80 -4.25 -10.35
N ARG A 222 -20.74 -5.20 -10.53
CA ARG A 222 -20.38 -6.61 -10.76
C ARG A 222 -19.52 -6.77 -12.01
N ASN A 223 -19.93 -6.18 -13.12
CA ASN A 223 -19.21 -6.27 -14.39
C ASN A 223 -17.78 -5.71 -14.25
N ARG A 224 -17.60 -4.54 -13.61
CA ARG A 224 -16.28 -3.93 -13.42
C ARG A 224 -15.36 -4.77 -12.54
N VAL A 225 -15.88 -5.37 -11.47
CA VAL A 225 -15.09 -6.28 -10.64
C VAL A 225 -14.65 -7.50 -11.42
N LEU A 226 -15.53 -8.10 -12.23
CA LEU A 226 -15.18 -9.27 -13.04
C LEU A 226 -14.19 -8.94 -14.14
N GLN A 227 -14.34 -7.81 -14.83
CA GLN A 227 -13.39 -7.34 -15.86
C GLN A 227 -12.02 -7.03 -15.26
N ALA A 228 -11.97 -6.39 -14.07
CA ALA A 228 -10.72 -6.16 -13.35
C ALA A 228 -10.04 -7.49 -12.99
N ALA A 229 -10.82 -8.45 -12.48
CA ALA A 229 -10.32 -9.79 -12.18
C ALA A 229 -9.77 -10.47 -13.44
N GLU A 230 -10.50 -10.46 -14.54
CA GLU A 230 -10.07 -11.05 -15.80
C GLU A 230 -8.72 -10.45 -16.27
N ARG A 231 -8.63 -9.11 -16.37
CA ARG A 231 -7.40 -8.43 -16.79
C ARG A 231 -6.20 -8.80 -15.90
N MET A 232 -6.39 -8.77 -14.59
CA MET A 232 -5.28 -8.95 -13.66
C MET A 232 -4.89 -10.42 -13.45
N PHE A 233 -5.85 -11.37 -13.49
CA PHE A 233 -5.53 -12.80 -13.43
C PHE A 233 -4.87 -13.30 -14.72
N GLN A 234 -5.22 -12.74 -15.88
CA GLN A 234 -4.61 -13.08 -17.16
C GLN A 234 -3.29 -12.36 -17.42
N HIS A 235 -2.95 -11.30 -16.65
CA HIS A 235 -1.70 -10.56 -16.83
C HIS A 235 -0.50 -11.36 -16.32
N GLY A 236 0.39 -11.75 -17.25
CA GLY A 236 1.55 -12.61 -16.98
C GLY A 236 1.20 -14.09 -16.82
N SER A 237 2.19 -14.96 -17.02
CA SER A 237 2.03 -16.44 -17.05
C SER A 237 2.18 -17.11 -15.68
N MET A 238 2.64 -16.39 -14.65
CA MET A 238 2.89 -16.96 -13.32
C MET A 238 1.59 -17.34 -12.60
N GLU A 239 1.64 -18.40 -11.81
CA GLU A 239 0.58 -18.74 -10.89
C GLU A 239 0.39 -17.63 -9.85
N LYS A 240 -0.87 -17.33 -9.54
CA LYS A 240 -1.26 -16.26 -8.64
C LYS A 240 -2.10 -16.79 -7.50
N GLY A 241 -1.82 -16.29 -6.31
CA GLY A 241 -2.59 -16.59 -5.10
C GLY A 241 -3.56 -15.47 -4.73
N LEU A 242 -4.27 -15.67 -3.62
CA LEU A 242 -5.17 -14.68 -3.04
C LEU A 242 -5.12 -14.75 -1.50
N TYR A 243 -5.02 -13.61 -0.86
CA TYR A 243 -5.23 -13.49 0.59
C TYR A 243 -6.72 -13.59 0.91
N LEU A 244 -7.11 -14.65 1.60
CA LEU A 244 -8.51 -14.98 1.88
C LEU A 244 -8.82 -14.86 3.38
N SER A 245 -9.50 -13.79 3.76
CA SER A 245 -9.93 -13.56 5.15
C SER A 245 -11.35 -14.11 5.46
N GLY A 246 -12.04 -14.65 4.46
CA GLY A 246 -13.46 -15.00 4.58
C GLY A 246 -14.40 -13.80 4.71
N GLY A 247 -13.88 -12.58 4.58
CA GLY A 247 -14.66 -11.35 4.45
C GLY A 247 -15.17 -11.12 3.03
N LEU A 248 -16.07 -10.14 2.87
CA LEU A 248 -16.74 -9.84 1.60
C LEU A 248 -15.77 -9.65 0.44
N ASP A 249 -14.75 -8.82 0.63
CA ASP A 249 -13.86 -8.38 -0.43
C ASP A 249 -13.07 -9.55 -1.02
N SER A 250 -12.39 -10.30 -0.15
CA SER A 250 -11.61 -11.47 -0.57
C SER A 250 -12.48 -12.61 -1.10
N ALA A 251 -13.70 -12.78 -0.57
CA ALA A 251 -14.64 -13.78 -1.06
C ALA A 251 -15.16 -13.46 -2.47
N ILE A 252 -15.39 -12.16 -2.79
CA ILE A 252 -15.74 -11.72 -4.14
C ILE A 252 -14.60 -12.01 -5.12
N LEU A 253 -13.35 -11.72 -4.74
CA LEU A 253 -12.20 -12.01 -5.60
C LEU A 253 -12.00 -13.52 -5.82
N ALA A 254 -12.18 -14.33 -4.78
CA ALA A 254 -12.14 -15.79 -4.88
C ALA A 254 -13.26 -16.32 -5.78
N PHE A 255 -14.48 -15.77 -5.67
CA PHE A 255 -15.61 -16.07 -6.54
C PHE A 255 -15.29 -15.74 -8.01
N ALA A 256 -14.82 -14.51 -8.28
CA ALA A 256 -14.47 -14.08 -9.62
C ALA A 256 -13.43 -15.02 -10.27
N ALA A 257 -12.36 -15.35 -9.54
CA ALA A 257 -11.33 -16.24 -10.03
C ALA A 257 -11.84 -17.67 -10.28
N ARG A 258 -12.60 -18.25 -9.34
CA ARG A 258 -12.96 -19.67 -9.38
C ARG A 258 -14.22 -19.97 -10.17
N LYS A 259 -15.23 -19.10 -10.14
CA LYS A 259 -16.54 -19.37 -10.76
C LYS A 259 -16.77 -18.68 -12.09
N GLU A 260 -16.13 -17.52 -12.28
CA GLU A 260 -16.27 -16.78 -13.54
C GLU A 260 -15.08 -17.00 -14.49
N LEU A 261 -13.86 -17.13 -13.97
CA LEU A 261 -12.65 -17.33 -14.78
C LEU A 261 -12.14 -18.77 -14.76
N GLU A 262 -12.72 -19.66 -13.95
CA GLU A 262 -12.27 -21.04 -13.75
C GLU A 262 -10.76 -21.17 -13.43
N TYR A 263 -10.17 -20.11 -12.87
CA TYR A 263 -8.75 -20.03 -12.56
C TYR A 263 -8.38 -20.97 -11.40
N PRO A 264 -7.32 -21.81 -11.51
CA PRO A 264 -6.87 -22.67 -10.42
C PRO A 264 -6.24 -21.82 -9.31
N LEU A 265 -7.01 -21.47 -8.28
CA LEU A 265 -6.66 -20.48 -7.27
C LEU A 265 -6.11 -21.12 -6.00
N GLN A 266 -4.89 -20.72 -5.62
CA GLN A 266 -4.37 -20.92 -4.27
C GLN A 266 -4.82 -19.77 -3.36
N THR A 267 -5.31 -20.08 -2.17
CA THR A 267 -5.74 -19.08 -1.19
C THR A 267 -5.01 -19.25 0.13
N PHE A 268 -4.76 -18.13 0.81
CA PHE A 268 -3.91 -18.09 1.99
C PHE A 268 -4.57 -17.31 3.12
N THR A 269 -4.49 -17.85 4.33
CA THR A 269 -5.02 -17.22 5.56
C THR A 269 -4.02 -17.33 6.70
N LEU A 270 -3.97 -16.29 7.54
CA LEU A 270 -3.21 -16.26 8.78
C LEU A 270 -4.17 -16.14 9.97
N ALA A 271 -3.85 -16.82 11.06
CA ALA A 271 -4.58 -16.72 12.34
C ALA A 271 -3.62 -16.91 13.53
N ASP A 272 -4.03 -16.47 14.71
CA ASP A 272 -3.35 -16.67 16.00
C ASP A 272 -3.95 -17.82 16.83
N GLY A 273 -4.71 -18.70 16.19
CA GLY A 273 -5.30 -19.88 16.78
C GLY A 273 -5.93 -20.77 15.71
N THR A 274 -6.13 -22.04 16.04
CA THR A 274 -6.65 -23.04 15.11
C THR A 274 -8.17 -22.99 14.92
N ASP A 275 -8.88 -22.21 15.76
CA ASP A 275 -10.33 -22.08 15.78
C ASP A 275 -10.74 -20.62 16.02
N THR A 276 -10.44 -19.76 15.04
CA THR A 276 -10.84 -18.35 15.04
C THR A 276 -11.96 -18.12 14.03
N ASP A 277 -12.81 -17.11 14.26
CA ASP A 277 -13.94 -16.78 13.38
C ASP A 277 -13.48 -16.46 11.95
N ASP A 278 -12.36 -15.76 11.78
CA ASP A 278 -11.81 -15.41 10.48
C ASP A 278 -11.29 -16.65 9.75
N LEU A 279 -10.56 -17.53 10.45
CA LEU A 279 -10.06 -18.77 9.88
C LEU A 279 -11.20 -19.70 9.44
N ASN A 280 -12.21 -19.87 10.28
CA ASN A 280 -13.39 -20.69 9.98
C ASN A 280 -14.18 -20.13 8.79
N ALA A 281 -14.31 -18.81 8.70
CA ALA A 281 -14.95 -18.16 7.56
C ALA A 281 -14.14 -18.38 6.26
N ALA A 282 -12.81 -18.20 6.30
CA ALA A 282 -11.95 -18.46 5.15
C ALA A 282 -12.04 -19.92 4.67
N ARG A 283 -11.98 -20.88 5.60
CA ARG A 283 -12.16 -22.32 5.31
C ARG A 283 -13.50 -22.62 4.61
N LYS A 284 -14.58 -21.98 5.09
CA LYS A 284 -15.90 -22.18 4.50
C LYS A 284 -15.99 -21.63 3.08
N VAL A 285 -15.47 -20.41 2.84
CA VAL A 285 -15.40 -19.81 1.50
C VAL A 285 -14.54 -20.67 0.57
N ALA A 286 -13.34 -21.07 1.03
CA ALA A 286 -12.40 -21.87 0.26
C ALA A 286 -13.00 -23.21 -0.19
N ARG A 287 -13.67 -23.95 0.73
CA ARG A 287 -14.34 -25.21 0.41
C ARG A 287 -15.47 -25.02 -0.61
N THR A 288 -16.32 -24.01 -0.41
CA THR A 288 -17.46 -23.75 -1.30
C THR A 288 -17.01 -23.37 -2.71
N LEU A 289 -15.94 -22.60 -2.83
CA LEU A 289 -15.40 -22.16 -4.12
C LEU A 289 -14.43 -23.17 -4.75
N GLY A 290 -13.94 -24.14 -3.99
CA GLY A 290 -13.00 -25.15 -4.47
C GLY A 290 -11.60 -24.57 -4.72
N THR A 291 -11.07 -23.77 -3.79
CA THR A 291 -9.69 -23.25 -3.86
C THR A 291 -8.73 -24.21 -3.16
N GLU A 292 -7.45 -24.20 -3.57
CA GLU A 292 -6.38 -24.82 -2.79
C GLU A 292 -6.03 -23.91 -1.62
N HIS A 293 -6.54 -24.21 -0.44
CA HIS A 293 -6.45 -23.35 0.74
C HIS A 293 -5.30 -23.74 1.66
N ARG A 294 -4.46 -22.77 2.02
CA ARG A 294 -3.33 -22.93 2.92
C ARG A 294 -3.44 -21.95 4.09
N GLU A 295 -3.09 -22.43 5.26
CA GLU A 295 -3.23 -21.70 6.53
C GLU A 295 -1.90 -21.62 7.26
N ILE A 296 -1.66 -20.49 7.93
CA ILE A 296 -0.58 -20.36 8.91
C ILE A 296 -1.16 -19.90 10.25
N VAL A 297 -0.78 -20.60 11.32
CA VAL A 297 -1.07 -20.17 12.70
C VAL A 297 0.22 -19.65 13.29
N VAL A 298 0.19 -18.39 13.73
CA VAL A 298 1.36 -17.69 14.27
C VAL A 298 1.36 -17.67 15.78
N SER A 299 2.56 -17.65 16.35
CA SER A 299 2.81 -17.67 17.79
C SER A 299 3.45 -16.36 18.29
N MET A 300 3.54 -16.21 19.62
CA MET A 300 4.27 -15.13 20.26
C MET A 300 5.75 -15.07 19.82
N CYS A 301 6.36 -16.22 19.62
CA CYS A 301 7.75 -16.31 19.15
C CYS A 301 7.87 -15.78 17.70
N ASP A 302 6.90 -16.08 16.83
CA ASP A 302 6.88 -15.55 15.46
C ASP A 302 6.69 -14.03 15.47
N TYR A 303 5.82 -13.50 16.34
CA TYR A 303 5.59 -12.07 16.49
C TYR A 303 6.88 -11.32 16.84
N TRP A 304 7.56 -11.73 17.93
CA TRP A 304 8.77 -11.03 18.39
C TRP A 304 9.94 -11.17 17.42
N ARG A 305 10.08 -12.32 16.78
CA ARG A 305 11.13 -12.55 15.80
C ARG A 305 10.97 -11.68 14.55
N GLU A 306 9.74 -11.51 14.08
CA GLU A 306 9.48 -10.79 12.82
C GLU A 306 9.28 -9.28 13.04
N LEU A 307 9.03 -8.81 14.26
CA LEU A 307 8.79 -7.41 14.53
C LEU A 307 9.95 -6.49 14.10
N PRO A 308 11.23 -6.80 14.38
CA PRO A 308 12.36 -6.00 13.89
C PRO A 308 12.43 -5.94 12.36
N ASP A 309 12.25 -7.08 11.71
CA ASP A 309 12.28 -7.19 10.24
C ASP A 309 11.14 -6.39 9.62
N TYR A 310 9.94 -6.47 10.18
CA TYR A 310 8.81 -5.65 9.75
C TYR A 310 9.12 -4.16 9.88
N VAL A 311 9.63 -3.68 11.01
CA VAL A 311 9.97 -2.25 11.21
C VAL A 311 11.04 -1.80 10.21
N ALA A 312 12.06 -2.62 9.96
CA ALA A 312 13.12 -2.34 9.00
C ALA A 312 12.61 -2.24 7.55
N HIS A 313 11.61 -3.04 7.18
CA HIS A 313 11.01 -3.01 5.85
C HIS A 313 9.91 -1.96 5.71
N TYR A 314 9.10 -1.77 6.73
CA TYR A 314 8.05 -0.75 6.71
C TYR A 314 8.61 0.68 6.63
N GLU A 315 9.79 0.92 7.24
CA GLU A 315 10.50 2.21 7.25
C GLU A 315 9.66 3.36 7.80
N GLY A 316 8.77 3.04 8.75
CA GLY A 316 7.84 3.97 9.33
C GLY A 316 7.38 3.53 10.71
N LEU A 317 6.59 4.38 11.35
CA LEU A 317 5.99 4.14 12.66
C LEU A 317 4.50 4.40 12.61
N MET A 318 3.76 3.61 13.37
CA MET A 318 2.36 3.83 13.69
C MET A 318 2.26 4.17 15.18
N ALA A 319 2.62 5.39 15.51
CA ALA A 319 2.79 5.86 16.90
C ALA A 319 1.48 6.41 17.49
N GLY A 320 0.40 5.68 17.40
CA GLY A 320 -0.91 6.11 17.90
C GLY A 320 -1.94 6.23 16.79
N GLY A 321 -2.91 7.12 16.94
CA GLY A 321 -3.95 7.32 15.94
C GLY A 321 -4.97 6.18 15.90
N VAL A 322 -5.43 5.86 14.70
CA VAL A 322 -6.53 4.94 14.44
C VAL A 322 -6.03 3.58 13.97
N PHE A 323 -4.91 3.57 13.27
CA PHE A 323 -4.31 2.39 12.67
C PHE A 323 -3.23 1.82 13.59
N HIS A 324 -3.01 0.52 13.54
CA HIS A 324 -2.14 -0.20 14.44
C HIS A 324 -1.11 -1.02 13.67
N ILE A 325 0.08 -1.16 14.26
CA ILE A 325 1.16 -1.97 13.69
C ILE A 325 0.74 -3.43 13.45
N GLN A 326 -0.18 -3.94 14.24
CA GLN A 326 -0.62 -5.34 14.19
C GLN A 326 -1.12 -5.76 12.81
N GLY A 327 -1.86 -4.88 12.13
CA GLY A 327 -2.33 -5.18 10.78
C GLY A 327 -1.19 -5.35 9.78
N GLY A 328 -0.19 -4.49 9.85
CA GLY A 328 0.98 -4.55 9.00
C GLY A 328 1.88 -5.75 9.30
N LEU A 329 2.12 -6.05 10.58
CA LEU A 329 2.89 -7.23 10.98
C LEU A 329 2.19 -8.54 10.58
N ALA A 330 0.85 -8.63 10.71
CA ALA A 330 0.09 -9.78 10.25
C ALA A 330 0.22 -9.96 8.72
N PHE A 331 0.19 -8.86 7.96
CA PHE A 331 0.47 -8.87 6.52
C PHE A 331 1.88 -9.37 6.21
N HIS A 332 2.87 -8.93 6.96
CA HIS A 332 4.28 -9.33 6.81
C HIS A 332 4.47 -10.83 7.07
N LEU A 333 3.93 -11.33 8.19
CA LEU A 333 3.96 -12.75 8.54
C LEU A 333 3.27 -13.62 7.47
N LEU A 334 2.11 -13.17 6.98
CA LEU A 334 1.40 -13.87 5.90
C LEU A 334 2.20 -13.85 4.59
N SER A 335 2.79 -12.70 4.23
CA SER A 335 3.59 -12.54 3.01
C SER A 335 4.81 -13.47 3.01
N ARG A 336 5.50 -13.60 4.15
CA ARG A 336 6.60 -14.56 4.33
C ARG A 336 6.17 -16.00 4.06
N PHE A 337 4.97 -16.37 4.47
CA PHE A 337 4.43 -17.70 4.22
C PHE A 337 4.08 -17.87 2.73
N VAL A 338 3.36 -16.92 2.15
CA VAL A 338 2.83 -16.98 0.78
C VAL A 338 3.94 -16.97 -0.27
N SER A 339 5.03 -16.20 -0.04
CA SER A 339 6.18 -16.10 -0.95
C SER A 339 6.86 -17.44 -1.26
N ARG A 340 6.66 -18.46 -0.40
CA ARG A 340 7.18 -19.83 -0.60
C ARG A 340 6.33 -20.65 -1.59
N HIS A 341 5.16 -20.16 -1.96
CA HIS A 341 4.20 -20.88 -2.78
C HIS A 341 3.96 -20.20 -4.12
N VAL A 342 3.84 -18.87 -4.14
CA VAL A 342 3.58 -18.08 -5.35
C VAL A 342 4.42 -16.80 -5.34
N LYS A 343 4.74 -16.27 -6.53
CA LYS A 343 5.44 -14.97 -6.67
C LYS A 343 4.49 -13.77 -6.67
N VAL A 344 3.21 -14.00 -6.91
CA VAL A 344 2.16 -12.96 -6.98
C VAL A 344 0.93 -13.41 -6.22
N ALA A 345 0.34 -12.52 -5.42
CA ALA A 345 -1.01 -12.73 -4.90
C ALA A 345 -1.84 -11.45 -4.96
N PHE A 346 -3.16 -11.66 -4.97
CA PHE A 346 -4.12 -10.57 -4.87
C PHE A 346 -4.53 -10.32 -3.43
N SER A 347 -4.86 -9.06 -3.15
CA SER A 347 -5.45 -8.64 -1.87
C SER A 347 -6.75 -7.87 -2.09
N GLY A 348 -7.57 -7.79 -1.04
CA GLY A 348 -8.81 -7.01 -1.04
C GLY A 348 -8.63 -5.53 -0.75
N GLU A 349 -7.39 -5.03 -0.70
CA GLU A 349 -7.10 -3.63 -0.41
C GLU A 349 -7.71 -2.69 -1.44
N GLY A 350 -8.13 -1.50 -0.99
CA GLY A 350 -8.86 -0.54 -1.80
C GLY A 350 -10.39 -0.71 -1.75
N ALA A 351 -10.90 -1.90 -1.44
CA ALA A 351 -12.35 -2.12 -1.36
C ALA A 351 -13.03 -1.32 -0.24
N ASP A 352 -12.36 -1.16 0.91
CA ASP A 352 -12.89 -0.41 2.04
C ASP A 352 -12.92 1.10 1.75
N GLU A 353 -11.90 1.61 1.11
CA GLU A 353 -11.78 3.01 0.72
C GLU A 353 -12.75 3.36 -0.42
N LEU A 354 -12.85 2.51 -1.43
CA LEU A 354 -13.67 2.76 -2.61
C LEU A 354 -15.17 2.58 -2.36
N PHE A 355 -15.55 1.63 -1.50
CA PHE A 355 -16.95 1.26 -1.27
C PHE A 355 -17.45 1.56 0.15
N GLY A 356 -16.63 2.18 1.01
CA GLY A 356 -17.02 2.60 2.35
C GLY A 356 -17.13 1.45 3.34
N GLY A 357 -16.05 0.68 3.53
CA GLY A 357 -16.05 -0.52 4.37
C GLY A 357 -15.73 -0.27 5.84
N TYR A 358 -15.08 0.83 6.19
CA TYR A 358 -14.70 1.15 7.58
C TYR A 358 -15.91 1.59 8.40
N TYR A 359 -16.62 0.61 9.00
CA TYR A 359 -17.84 0.82 9.76
C TYR A 359 -17.71 1.97 10.77
N TRP A 360 -16.72 1.90 11.65
CA TRP A 360 -16.48 2.87 12.72
C TRP A 360 -16.05 4.27 12.25
N ILE A 361 -15.60 4.43 10.99
CA ILE A 361 -15.30 5.74 10.38
C ILE A 361 -16.57 6.32 9.72
N TYR A 362 -17.14 5.56 8.80
CA TYR A 362 -18.19 6.08 7.93
C TYR A 362 -19.57 6.13 8.57
N THR A 363 -19.85 5.25 9.54
CA THR A 363 -21.15 5.23 10.22
C THR A 363 -21.16 6.11 11.48
N HIS A 364 -19.98 6.43 12.05
CA HIS A 364 -19.82 7.27 13.23
C HIS A 364 -18.78 8.40 13.01
N PRO A 365 -18.97 9.24 11.98
CA PRO A 365 -17.95 10.23 11.61
C PRO A 365 -17.71 11.30 12.68
N LEU A 366 -18.71 11.64 13.52
CA LEU A 366 -18.53 12.56 14.66
C LEU A 366 -17.57 11.98 15.70
N GLY A 367 -17.80 10.73 16.13
CA GLY A 367 -16.91 10.06 17.10
C GLY A 367 -15.49 9.85 16.53
N PHE A 368 -15.36 9.69 15.23
CA PHE A 368 -14.05 9.65 14.58
C PHE A 368 -13.36 11.02 14.60
N SER A 369 -14.09 12.11 14.33
CA SER A 369 -13.60 13.48 14.47
C SER A 369 -13.09 13.76 15.88
N ASP A 370 -13.89 13.42 16.91
CA ASP A 370 -13.51 13.61 18.32
C ASP A 370 -12.23 12.85 18.66
N ARG A 371 -12.09 11.63 18.16
CA ARG A 371 -10.89 10.83 18.37
C ARG A 371 -9.64 11.50 17.78
N LEU A 372 -9.71 12.01 16.53
CA LEU A 372 -8.58 12.70 15.93
C LEU A 372 -8.24 14.02 16.64
N ARG A 373 -9.24 14.78 17.08
CA ARG A 373 -9.05 15.99 17.90
C ARG A 373 -8.39 15.70 19.23
N ASN A 374 -8.78 14.60 19.90
CA ASN A 374 -8.15 14.14 21.13
C ASN A 374 -6.70 13.72 20.89
N ASN A 375 -6.40 13.07 19.78
CA ASN A 375 -5.03 12.72 19.39
C ASN A 375 -4.18 13.96 19.07
N LEU A 376 -4.78 15.05 18.58
CA LEU A 376 -4.09 16.32 18.34
C LEU A 376 -3.75 17.06 19.63
N ALA A 377 -4.51 16.89 20.71
CA ALA A 377 -4.37 17.67 21.94
C ALA A 377 -2.94 17.69 22.52
N PRO A 378 -2.15 16.61 22.52
CA PRO A 378 -0.75 16.63 22.94
C PRO A 378 0.18 17.42 22.00
N VAL A 379 -0.20 17.57 20.72
CA VAL A 379 0.62 18.18 19.65
C VAL A 379 0.17 19.62 19.37
N ARG A 380 0.09 20.42 20.44
CA ARG A 380 -0.59 21.73 20.45
C ARG A 380 -0.03 22.80 19.51
N ASN A 381 1.25 22.72 19.15
CA ASN A 381 1.94 23.76 18.37
C ASN A 381 1.94 23.51 16.86
N ASN A 382 1.31 22.44 16.39
CA ASN A 382 1.25 22.12 14.96
C ASN A 382 -0.03 22.71 14.33
N GLY A 383 0.08 23.95 13.84
CA GLY A 383 -1.02 24.66 13.16
C GLY A 383 -1.52 23.91 11.93
N ARG A 384 -0.61 23.31 11.15
CA ARG A 384 -0.94 22.56 9.94
C ARG A 384 -1.89 21.37 10.23
N LEU A 385 -1.64 20.60 11.29
CA LEU A 385 -2.50 19.47 11.65
C LEU A 385 -3.90 19.94 12.08
N ARG A 386 -3.98 21.11 12.73
CA ARG A 386 -5.26 21.75 13.07
C ARG A 386 -6.03 22.13 11.81
N ASP A 387 -5.37 22.79 10.86
CA ASP A 387 -6.00 23.21 9.59
C ASP A 387 -6.51 22.00 8.78
N ILE A 388 -5.77 20.90 8.79
CA ILE A 388 -6.20 19.64 8.17
C ILE A 388 -7.50 19.14 8.83
N LEU A 389 -7.55 19.07 10.16
CA LEU A 389 -8.74 18.59 10.87
C LEU A 389 -9.94 19.53 10.69
N GLU A 390 -9.72 20.84 10.62
CA GLU A 390 -10.79 21.81 10.32
C GLU A 390 -11.33 21.66 8.88
N THR A 391 -10.46 21.31 7.93
CA THR A 391 -10.86 21.01 6.55
C THR A 391 -11.67 19.70 6.47
N LEU A 392 -11.25 18.67 7.19
CA LEU A 392 -11.95 17.37 7.22
C LEU A 392 -13.30 17.48 7.95
N PHE A 393 -13.35 18.25 9.02
CA PHE A 393 -14.47 18.36 9.94
C PHE A 393 -14.87 19.83 10.17
N PRO A 394 -15.41 20.49 9.12
CA PRO A 394 -15.82 21.89 9.21
C PRO A 394 -17.00 22.09 10.17
N GLN A 395 -17.14 23.31 10.69
CA GLN A 395 -18.31 23.74 11.45
C GLN A 395 -19.34 24.43 10.54
N PRO A 396 -20.67 24.25 10.76
CA PRO A 396 -21.29 23.38 11.75
C PRO A 396 -21.09 21.88 11.45
N GLU A 397 -21.21 21.03 12.47
CA GLU A 397 -21.03 19.59 12.38
C GLU A 397 -22.14 18.94 11.55
N GLU A 398 -21.80 18.39 10.39
CA GLU A 398 -22.69 17.65 9.51
C GLU A 398 -22.12 16.28 9.14
N GLU A 399 -22.73 15.21 9.65
CA GLU A 399 -22.27 13.83 9.40
C GLU A 399 -22.09 13.51 7.90
N LYS A 400 -22.96 14.04 7.03
CA LYS A 400 -22.87 13.79 5.58
C LYS A 400 -21.66 14.46 4.95
N ILE A 401 -21.31 15.67 5.40
CA ILE A 401 -20.12 16.39 4.95
C ILE A 401 -18.86 15.67 5.46
N TYR A 402 -18.82 15.33 6.75
CA TYR A 402 -17.71 14.58 7.35
C TYR A 402 -17.48 13.26 6.63
N ARG A 403 -18.54 12.49 6.37
CA ARG A 403 -18.46 11.21 5.65
C ARG A 403 -17.85 11.36 4.27
N ARG A 404 -18.27 12.40 3.52
CA ARG A 404 -17.72 12.71 2.19
C ARG A 404 -16.24 13.09 2.27
N ASN A 405 -15.88 14.00 3.18
CA ASN A 405 -14.49 14.45 3.34
C ASN A 405 -13.57 13.28 3.72
N LEU A 406 -14.03 12.43 4.63
CA LEU A 406 -13.30 11.22 5.02
C LEU A 406 -13.13 10.23 3.86
N PHE A 407 -14.12 10.14 2.98
CA PHE A 407 -14.03 9.30 1.79
C PHE A 407 -12.89 9.76 0.88
N ASP A 408 -12.85 11.04 0.56
CA ASP A 408 -11.82 11.64 -0.28
C ASP A 408 -10.44 11.58 0.40
N ASP A 409 -10.38 11.81 1.71
CA ASP A 409 -9.16 11.82 2.50
C ASP A 409 -8.52 10.43 2.61
N LEU A 410 -9.30 9.41 2.97
CA LEU A 410 -8.79 8.04 3.12
C LEU A 410 -8.27 7.47 1.81
N LEU A 411 -8.87 7.81 0.68
CA LEU A 411 -8.33 7.45 -0.65
C LEU A 411 -7.01 8.13 -0.95
N ARG A 412 -6.82 9.38 -0.52
CA ARG A 412 -5.61 10.16 -0.85
C ARG A 412 -4.45 9.90 0.10
N SER A 413 -4.73 9.79 1.39
CA SER A 413 -3.70 9.71 2.43
C SER A 413 -3.64 8.32 3.06
N GLY A 414 -4.71 7.83 3.65
CA GLY A 414 -4.76 6.57 4.39
C GLY A 414 -4.44 5.36 3.53
N LEU A 415 -5.00 5.30 2.33
CA LEU A 415 -4.74 4.20 1.40
C LEU A 415 -3.26 4.16 1.00
N SER A 416 -2.71 5.26 0.48
CA SER A 416 -1.33 5.31 -0.02
C SER A 416 -0.29 5.16 1.09
N ASN A 417 -0.42 5.95 2.16
CA ASN A 417 0.64 6.10 3.16
C ASN A 417 0.58 5.06 4.29
N TYR A 418 -0.50 4.27 4.37
CA TYR A 418 -0.63 3.21 5.35
C TYR A 418 -0.88 1.85 4.71
N HIS A 419 -2.04 1.65 4.05
CA HIS A 419 -2.42 0.33 3.56
C HIS A 419 -1.50 -0.16 2.45
N LEU A 420 -1.32 0.60 1.38
CA LEU A 420 -0.49 0.21 0.25
C LEU A 420 1.00 0.13 0.61
N GLN A 421 1.46 1.02 1.50
CA GLN A 421 2.82 0.92 2.03
C GLN A 421 3.03 -0.39 2.79
N SER A 422 2.11 -0.76 3.70
CA SER A 422 2.19 -2.04 4.42
C SER A 422 2.18 -3.24 3.48
N VAL A 423 1.30 -3.22 2.48
CA VAL A 423 1.15 -4.31 1.50
C VAL A 423 2.40 -4.47 0.65
N ASP A 424 2.87 -3.39 0.01
CA ASP A 424 4.06 -3.44 -0.86
C ASP A 424 5.33 -3.81 -0.07
N ARG A 425 5.52 -3.21 1.12
CA ARG A 425 6.69 -3.50 1.96
C ARG A 425 6.72 -4.93 2.46
N SER A 426 5.55 -5.45 2.87
CA SER A 426 5.44 -6.84 3.33
C SER A 426 5.70 -7.85 2.20
N GLY A 427 5.23 -7.58 0.99
CA GLY A 427 5.52 -8.41 -0.17
C GLY A 427 6.98 -8.28 -0.61
N GLY A 428 7.45 -7.04 -0.77
CA GLY A 428 8.81 -6.71 -1.19
C GLY A 428 9.89 -7.32 -0.29
N ALA A 429 9.66 -7.38 1.03
CA ALA A 429 10.59 -8.00 1.99
C ALA A 429 10.98 -9.44 1.61
N PHE A 430 10.10 -10.16 0.92
CA PHE A 430 10.29 -11.57 0.58
C PHE A 430 10.38 -11.85 -0.93
N GLY A 431 10.65 -10.82 -1.74
CA GLY A 431 10.69 -10.97 -3.20
C GLY A 431 9.37 -11.50 -3.76
N PHE A 432 8.28 -10.90 -3.35
CA PHE A 432 6.92 -11.31 -3.63
C PHE A 432 6.05 -10.07 -3.94
N GLU A 433 5.16 -10.17 -4.92
CA GLU A 433 4.31 -9.05 -5.33
C GLU A 433 2.86 -9.23 -4.89
N ILE A 434 2.31 -8.21 -4.22
CA ILE A 434 0.90 -8.16 -3.85
C ILE A 434 0.19 -7.13 -4.72
N ARG A 435 -0.93 -7.56 -5.35
CA ARG A 435 -1.73 -6.75 -6.27
C ARG A 435 -3.09 -6.42 -5.65
N PRO A 436 -3.37 -5.14 -5.35
CA PRO A 436 -4.67 -4.69 -4.84
C PRO A 436 -5.68 -4.60 -5.99
N LEU A 437 -6.42 -5.68 -6.26
CA LEU A 437 -7.29 -5.81 -7.44
C LEU A 437 -8.38 -4.72 -7.52
N TYR A 438 -8.92 -4.27 -6.39
CA TYR A 438 -9.94 -3.21 -6.39
C TYR A 438 -9.43 -1.86 -6.89
N LEU A 439 -8.11 -1.65 -6.92
CA LEU A 439 -7.48 -0.43 -7.44
C LEU A 439 -7.21 -0.47 -8.94
N GLU A 440 -7.69 -1.49 -9.64
CA GLU A 440 -7.67 -1.48 -11.11
C GLU A 440 -8.39 -0.23 -11.64
N ASP A 441 -7.83 0.41 -12.65
CA ASP A 441 -8.18 1.78 -13.05
C ASP A 441 -9.66 1.98 -13.38
N ASP A 442 -10.26 1.11 -14.19
CA ASP A 442 -11.66 1.25 -14.59
C ASP A 442 -12.63 0.96 -13.44
N LEU A 443 -12.30 -0.01 -12.58
CA LEU A 443 -13.08 -0.35 -11.40
C LEU A 443 -13.01 0.76 -10.35
N SER A 444 -11.81 1.25 -10.06
CA SER A 444 -11.60 2.28 -9.06
C SER A 444 -12.23 3.61 -9.48
N GLN A 445 -12.12 3.99 -10.75
CA GLN A 445 -12.77 5.17 -11.28
C GLN A 445 -14.29 5.08 -11.14
N TRP A 446 -14.90 3.97 -11.57
CA TRP A 446 -16.33 3.71 -11.39
C TRP A 446 -16.76 3.82 -9.93
N ALA A 447 -16.02 3.14 -9.04
CA ALA A 447 -16.32 3.17 -7.62
C ALA A 447 -16.26 4.58 -7.03
N MET A 448 -15.27 5.40 -7.42
CA MET A 448 -15.17 6.79 -6.98
C MET A 448 -16.33 7.67 -7.48
N GLU A 449 -16.82 7.40 -8.68
CA GLU A 449 -17.94 8.16 -9.27
C GLU A 449 -19.33 7.81 -8.68
N LEU A 450 -19.45 6.72 -7.93
CA LEU A 450 -20.69 6.31 -7.29
C LEU A 450 -21.08 7.21 -6.12
N PRO A 451 -22.38 7.54 -5.95
CA PRO A 451 -22.86 8.29 -4.79
C PRO A 451 -22.52 7.60 -3.47
N ILE A 452 -22.25 8.41 -2.45
CA ILE A 452 -21.96 7.87 -1.10
C ILE A 452 -23.14 7.08 -0.56
N ASP A 453 -24.37 7.46 -0.88
CA ASP A 453 -25.59 6.76 -0.44
C ASP A 453 -25.73 5.35 -1.06
N TYR A 454 -25.02 5.06 -2.17
CA TYR A 454 -24.92 3.71 -2.74
C TYR A 454 -23.88 2.84 -2.00
N LYS A 455 -22.99 3.47 -1.24
CA LYS A 455 -21.91 2.83 -0.49
C LYS A 455 -22.25 2.71 1.00
N VAL A 456 -22.57 3.84 1.63
CA VAL A 456 -22.89 3.97 3.07
C VAL A 456 -24.16 4.82 3.25
N PRO A 457 -25.36 4.23 3.08
CA PRO A 457 -26.62 4.98 3.12
C PRO A 457 -27.03 5.42 4.53
N ASP A 458 -26.57 4.71 5.56
CA ASP A 458 -27.00 4.89 6.95
C ASP A 458 -25.88 4.55 7.95
N LYS A 459 -26.20 4.55 9.25
CA LYS A 459 -25.27 4.23 10.34
C LYS A 459 -25.01 2.72 10.54
N LYS A 460 -25.56 1.85 9.69
CA LYS A 460 -25.48 0.39 9.88
C LYS A 460 -24.93 -0.33 8.66
N THR A 461 -25.08 0.26 7.47
CA THR A 461 -24.79 -0.42 6.22
C THR A 461 -23.50 0.13 5.60
N THR A 462 -22.56 -0.76 5.34
CA THR A 462 -21.31 -0.47 4.60
C THR A 462 -21.26 -1.29 3.32
N LYS A 463 -20.54 -0.80 2.32
CA LYS A 463 -20.37 -1.46 1.01
C LYS A 463 -21.69 -1.90 0.36
N LYS A 464 -22.76 -1.11 0.50
CA LYS A 464 -24.12 -1.49 0.07
C LYS A 464 -24.16 -1.95 -1.38
N VAL A 465 -23.58 -1.18 -2.31
CA VAL A 465 -23.57 -1.50 -3.73
C VAL A 465 -22.77 -2.78 -4.02
N LEU A 466 -21.61 -2.95 -3.37
CA LEU A 466 -20.78 -4.15 -3.55
C LEU A 466 -21.48 -5.42 -3.02
N ARG A 467 -22.10 -5.35 -1.84
CA ARG A 467 -22.93 -6.44 -1.29
C ARG A 467 -24.11 -6.78 -2.19
N GLY A 468 -24.79 -5.75 -2.72
CA GLY A 468 -25.93 -5.92 -3.63
C GLY A 468 -25.54 -6.55 -4.96
N ALA A 469 -24.38 -6.15 -5.51
CA ALA A 469 -23.88 -6.61 -6.80
C ALA A 469 -23.61 -8.12 -6.87
N PHE A 470 -23.23 -8.74 -5.75
CA PHE A 470 -22.92 -10.18 -5.67
C PHE A 470 -23.95 -10.99 -4.87
N LYS A 471 -25.09 -10.39 -4.52
CA LYS A 471 -26.11 -11.03 -3.66
C LYS A 471 -26.64 -12.35 -4.23
N ASP A 472 -27.00 -12.36 -5.50
CA ASP A 472 -27.60 -13.52 -6.13
C ASP A 472 -26.56 -14.62 -6.40
N ASP A 473 -25.33 -14.25 -6.72
CA ASP A 473 -24.22 -15.19 -6.89
C ASP A 473 -23.91 -15.93 -5.58
N PHE A 474 -23.82 -15.20 -4.47
CA PHE A 474 -23.49 -15.77 -3.17
C PHE A 474 -24.63 -16.61 -2.60
N ARG A 475 -25.88 -16.23 -2.84
CA ARG A 475 -27.04 -17.05 -2.45
C ARG A 475 -27.08 -18.39 -3.16
N LYS A 476 -26.76 -18.45 -4.45
CA LYS A 476 -26.69 -19.70 -5.21
C LYS A 476 -25.61 -20.67 -4.68
N LEU A 477 -24.62 -20.15 -3.95
CA LEU A 477 -23.49 -20.89 -3.41
C LEU A 477 -23.56 -21.09 -1.89
N ASP A 478 -24.68 -20.75 -1.23
CA ASP A 478 -24.82 -20.77 0.23
C ASP A 478 -23.74 -19.94 0.96
N LEU A 479 -23.30 -18.84 0.32
CA LEU A 479 -22.35 -17.84 0.83
C LEU A 479 -23.03 -16.53 1.24
N ASP A 480 -24.35 -16.46 1.32
CA ASP A 480 -25.11 -15.25 1.68
C ASP A 480 -24.75 -14.71 3.07
N TRP A 481 -24.28 -15.53 3.99
CA TRP A 481 -23.74 -15.13 5.28
C TRP A 481 -22.53 -14.18 5.16
N VAL A 482 -21.72 -14.25 4.09
CA VAL A 482 -20.63 -13.32 3.80
C VAL A 482 -21.15 -11.89 3.58
N LEU A 483 -22.34 -11.78 2.99
CA LEU A 483 -22.98 -10.49 2.72
C LEU A 483 -23.40 -9.73 3.99
N THR A 484 -23.56 -10.42 5.10
CA THR A 484 -23.98 -9.83 6.38
C THR A 484 -22.85 -9.76 7.40
N ARG A 485 -21.72 -10.42 7.13
CA ARG A 485 -20.58 -10.43 8.02
C ARG A 485 -20.03 -9.01 8.21
N LEU A 486 -19.75 -8.67 9.47
CA LEU A 486 -19.10 -7.41 9.80
C LEU A 486 -17.64 -7.39 9.28
N LYS A 487 -17.18 -6.21 8.88
CA LYS A 487 -15.77 -6.01 8.53
C LYS A 487 -14.93 -6.14 9.78
N MET A 488 -14.06 -7.13 9.78
CA MET A 488 -12.94 -7.25 10.70
C MET A 488 -11.68 -6.90 9.90
N GLY A 489 -10.82 -6.05 10.43
CA GLY A 489 -9.55 -5.69 9.76
C GLY A 489 -8.50 -6.80 9.92
N MET A 490 -7.39 -6.70 9.19
CA MET A 490 -6.24 -7.62 9.35
C MET A 490 -5.76 -7.77 10.81
N PRO A 491 -5.84 -6.74 11.68
CA PRO A 491 -5.52 -6.90 13.11
C PRO A 491 -6.34 -7.97 13.83
N SER A 492 -7.55 -8.28 13.37
CA SER A 492 -8.37 -9.33 14.00
C SER A 492 -7.76 -10.72 13.90
N ALA A 493 -6.98 -10.98 12.86
CA ALA A 493 -6.33 -12.28 12.63
C ALA A 493 -5.31 -12.65 13.72
N ILE A 494 -4.77 -11.66 14.44
CA ILE A 494 -3.80 -11.84 15.54
C ILE A 494 -4.22 -11.14 16.83
N SER A 495 -5.51 -10.94 17.04
CA SER A 495 -6.03 -10.13 18.17
C SER A 495 -5.82 -10.76 19.55
N ASN A 496 -5.74 -12.09 19.64
CA ASN A 496 -5.39 -12.78 20.89
C ASN A 496 -3.91 -12.58 21.21
N LEU A 497 -3.08 -12.76 20.20
CA LEU A 497 -1.63 -12.56 20.29
C LEU A 497 -1.29 -11.13 20.68
N ASP A 498 -1.93 -10.13 20.07
CA ASP A 498 -1.73 -8.71 20.42
C ASP A 498 -2.02 -8.41 21.88
N ARG A 499 -3.09 -8.97 22.43
CA ARG A 499 -3.41 -8.79 23.85
C ARG A 499 -2.32 -9.33 24.77
N GLU A 500 -1.73 -10.46 24.42
CA GLU A 500 -0.62 -11.03 25.20
C GLU A 500 0.67 -10.19 25.05
N VAL A 501 0.97 -9.76 23.83
CA VAL A 501 2.10 -8.83 23.56
C VAL A 501 1.97 -7.55 24.39
N LEU A 502 0.80 -6.92 24.40
CA LEU A 502 0.57 -5.72 25.19
C LEU A 502 0.78 -5.94 26.69
N LYS A 503 0.39 -7.10 27.23
CA LYS A 503 0.64 -7.45 28.63
C LYS A 503 2.14 -7.56 28.94
N GLU A 504 2.93 -8.15 28.03
CA GLU A 504 4.39 -8.24 28.23
C GLU A 504 5.06 -6.87 28.14
N VAL A 505 4.62 -6.03 27.20
CA VAL A 505 5.07 -4.65 27.06
C VAL A 505 4.73 -3.83 28.33
N ASP A 506 3.50 -3.97 28.84
CA ASP A 506 3.04 -3.26 30.05
C ASP A 506 3.83 -3.63 31.29
N LYS A 507 4.28 -4.88 31.42
CA LYS A 507 5.14 -5.33 32.52
C LYS A 507 6.56 -4.81 32.41
N ALA A 508 7.10 -4.72 31.21
CA ALA A 508 8.51 -4.42 30.96
C ALA A 508 8.80 -2.90 30.92
N ILE A 509 7.83 -2.09 30.54
CA ILE A 509 7.98 -0.64 30.33
C ILE A 509 7.05 0.10 31.30
N SER A 510 7.58 1.10 32.01
CA SER A 510 6.79 1.94 32.94
C SER A 510 6.20 3.19 32.25
N ASP A 511 5.15 3.75 32.84
CA ASP A 511 4.58 5.02 32.37
C ASP A 511 5.58 6.18 32.59
N GLU A 512 6.46 6.08 33.59
CA GLU A 512 7.50 7.06 33.87
C GLU A 512 8.52 7.15 32.72
N GLU A 513 8.84 6.04 32.06
CA GLU A 513 9.74 6.03 30.90
C GLU A 513 9.14 6.79 29.72
N ILE A 514 7.83 6.66 29.48
CA ILE A 514 7.14 7.44 28.45
C ILE A 514 7.20 8.93 28.80
N ASN A 515 6.89 9.27 30.06
CA ASN A 515 6.83 10.65 30.51
C ASN A 515 8.19 11.34 30.51
N ARG A 516 9.28 10.60 30.73
CA ARG A 516 10.65 11.12 30.67
C ARG A 516 11.20 11.21 29.25
N HIS A 517 10.63 10.46 28.30
CA HIS A 517 11.12 10.46 26.94
C HIS A 517 10.83 11.80 26.25
N PRO A 518 11.82 12.45 25.55
CA PRO A 518 11.62 13.75 24.91
C PRO A 518 10.43 13.80 23.94
N LEU A 519 10.14 12.67 23.28
CA LEU A 519 9.03 12.52 22.35
C LEU A 519 7.81 11.80 22.99
N GLY A 520 7.79 11.62 24.30
CA GLY A 520 6.73 10.90 25.01
C GLY A 520 5.33 11.47 24.73
N TYR A 521 5.23 12.79 24.52
CA TYR A 521 3.98 13.48 24.18
C TYR A 521 3.42 13.05 22.80
N ILE A 522 4.29 12.63 21.86
CA ILE A 522 3.89 12.08 20.57
C ILE A 522 3.59 10.58 20.72
N LEU A 523 4.49 9.84 21.33
CA LEU A 523 4.42 8.37 21.41
C LEU A 523 3.18 7.90 22.19
N GLY A 524 2.98 8.42 23.38
CA GLY A 524 1.73 8.30 24.15
C GLY A 524 1.34 6.90 24.64
N SER A 525 2.13 5.86 24.33
CA SER A 525 1.92 4.50 24.83
C SER A 525 3.23 3.73 24.92
N LYS A 526 3.26 2.69 25.76
CA LYS A 526 4.42 1.82 25.96
C LYS A 526 4.79 1.07 24.69
N MET A 527 3.79 0.61 23.94
CA MET A 527 4.01 -0.08 22.66
C MET A 527 4.64 0.88 21.63
N ASN A 528 4.17 2.12 21.54
CA ASN A 528 4.76 3.09 20.64
C ASN A 528 6.19 3.47 21.05
N LEU A 529 6.47 3.52 22.36
CA LEU A 529 7.83 3.72 22.86
C LEU A 529 8.76 2.56 22.47
N LEU A 530 8.29 1.33 22.60
CA LEU A 530 9.03 0.14 22.14
C LEU A 530 9.32 0.19 20.64
N LEU A 531 8.31 0.52 19.84
CA LEU A 531 8.47 0.61 18.38
C LEU A 531 9.41 1.73 17.97
N PHE A 532 9.37 2.85 18.67
CA PHE A 532 10.26 3.98 18.41
C PHE A 532 11.71 3.64 18.80
N ASP A 533 11.93 3.02 19.95
CA ASP A 533 13.25 2.53 20.36
C ASP A 533 13.84 1.54 19.33
N LEU A 534 13.01 0.62 18.85
CA LEU A 534 13.39 -0.32 17.80
C LEU A 534 13.74 0.39 16.48
N PHE A 535 12.92 1.34 16.07
CA PHE A 535 13.16 2.17 14.88
C PHE A 535 14.47 2.96 14.99
N GLU A 536 14.73 3.58 16.17
CA GLU A 536 15.99 4.28 16.41
C GLU A 536 17.21 3.34 16.32
N HIS A 537 17.13 2.15 16.91
CA HIS A 537 18.24 1.21 16.87
C HIS A 537 18.56 0.77 15.44
N ILE A 538 17.54 0.51 14.62
CA ILE A 538 17.71 0.09 13.22
C ILE A 538 18.26 1.25 12.37
N PHE A 539 17.63 2.42 12.38
CA PHE A 539 17.89 3.46 11.38
C PHE A 539 18.89 4.53 11.82
N PHE A 540 19.04 4.77 13.13
CA PHE A 540 19.90 5.86 13.63
C PHE A 540 21.10 5.35 14.43
N LYS A 541 21.02 4.16 15.02
CA LYS A 541 22.09 3.55 15.81
C LYS A 541 22.81 2.41 15.08
N GLY A 542 22.35 2.03 13.87
CA GLY A 542 22.99 1.07 12.98
C GLY A 542 22.92 -0.39 13.44
N TRP A 543 21.88 -0.76 14.18
CA TRP A 543 21.69 -2.17 14.54
C TRP A 543 21.30 -2.99 13.31
N ASP A 544 22.09 -4.06 13.07
CA ASP A 544 21.73 -5.10 12.12
C ASP A 544 20.70 -6.06 12.74
N HIS A 545 19.43 -5.85 12.45
CA HIS A 545 18.32 -6.65 12.95
C HIS A 545 18.37 -8.13 12.48
N HIS A 546 19.06 -8.42 11.37
CA HIS A 546 19.27 -9.79 10.90
C HIS A 546 20.23 -10.59 11.80
N ALA A 547 21.00 -9.92 12.65
CA ALA A 547 21.84 -10.61 13.64
C ALA A 547 21.00 -11.39 14.69
N GLY A 548 19.70 -11.14 14.75
CA GLY A 548 18.75 -11.87 15.58
C GLY A 548 18.78 -11.53 17.07
N ILE A 549 19.84 -10.89 17.57
CA ILE A 549 20.01 -10.52 18.98
C ILE A 549 19.76 -9.01 19.12
N PRO A 550 18.73 -8.58 19.87
CA PRO A 550 18.51 -7.16 20.11
C PRO A 550 19.63 -6.55 20.96
N PRO A 551 19.96 -5.24 20.76
CA PRO A 551 20.92 -4.56 21.60
C PRO A 551 20.53 -4.66 23.09
N GLU A 552 21.49 -4.94 23.97
CA GLU A 552 21.25 -5.13 25.42
C GLU A 552 20.53 -3.94 26.08
N ASN A 553 20.77 -2.74 25.58
CA ASN A 553 20.14 -1.50 26.06
C ASN A 553 18.83 -1.16 25.36
N SER A 554 18.33 -2.03 24.48
CA SER A 554 17.03 -1.81 23.80
C SER A 554 15.86 -2.23 24.70
N LEU A 555 14.70 -1.59 24.47
CA LEU A 555 13.45 -2.01 25.13
C LEU A 555 13.02 -3.41 24.67
N LEU A 556 13.34 -3.78 23.42
CA LEU A 556 13.03 -5.11 22.89
C LEU A 556 13.72 -6.22 23.69
N ALA A 557 15.00 -6.04 24.09
CA ALA A 557 15.73 -7.01 24.92
C ALA A 557 15.10 -7.21 26.31
N ARG A 558 14.38 -6.22 26.81
CA ARG A 558 13.66 -6.29 28.09
C ARG A 558 12.31 -7.00 27.99
N VAL A 559 11.60 -6.80 26.88
CA VAL A 559 10.27 -7.36 26.64
C VAL A 559 10.38 -8.81 26.18
N TRP A 560 11.28 -9.07 25.26
CA TRP A 560 11.48 -10.39 24.69
C TRP A 560 12.74 -11.05 25.25
N ARG A 561 12.53 -11.99 26.17
CA ARG A 561 13.59 -12.84 26.69
C ARG A 561 13.68 -14.08 25.83
N TRP A 562 14.81 -14.22 25.15
CA TRP A 562 15.15 -15.35 24.26
C TRP A 562 15.12 -16.69 24.96
#